data_341cbd91dcfde128d7500c8a382d0c21
#
_entry.id   341cbd91dcfde128d7500c8a382d0c21
#
_cell.length_a   1.000
_cell.length_b   1.000
_cell.length_c   1.000
_cell.angle_alpha   90.00
_cell.angle_beta   90.00
_cell.angle_gamma   90.00
#
_symmetry.space_group_name_H-M   'P 1'
#
loop_
_entity.id
_entity.type
_entity.pdbx_description
1 polymer ?
#
loop_
_entity_poly.entity_id
_entity_poly.type
_entity_poly.pdbx_seq_one_letter_code
_entity_poly.pdbx_strand_id
1 'polypeptide(L)'
;TEELTGVIKALGGEYVPPATGGDLLRDGPGVLPTGRNIHALDPYRMPSPAAADRGARVARAIIEQHRAANDGAYPDTVSVNLWGLDAIKTKGESVGIVLELVGARSVKEGTGRVVRYELIPLEEMGGRPRVDVLCNMSGIFRDSFANVVALLDDLFARAADADEPAELNFIKKHADEMRGDDAYDGGYSSRLFSNPPGDYGSMVNERVGTSEWEDSRELGDTWAARNAFSYGKGDERGKARPEVLQKLLKTTERVVQEVDSVEYGLTDIQEYHA
;
A
#
# COMPACT_ATOMS: atom_id res chain seq x y z
N THR A 1 -12.59 -35.05 -9.44
CA THR A 1 -11.62 -34.33 -8.65
C THR A 1 -12.29 -33.69 -7.45
N GLU A 2 -11.54 -33.43 -6.38
CA GLU A 2 -12.09 -32.93 -5.11
C GLU A 2 -12.74 -31.55 -5.24
N GLU A 3 -12.26 -30.71 -6.13
CA GLU A 3 -12.86 -29.38 -6.40
C GLU A 3 -14.28 -29.48 -6.97
N LEU A 4 -14.48 -30.32 -7.99
CA LEU A 4 -15.82 -30.58 -8.54
C LEU A 4 -16.75 -31.20 -7.49
N THR A 5 -16.23 -32.09 -6.66
CA THR A 5 -16.99 -32.68 -5.56
C THR A 5 -17.41 -31.62 -4.54
N GLY A 6 -16.52 -30.67 -4.23
CA GLY A 6 -16.81 -29.52 -3.35
C GLY A 6 -17.92 -28.63 -3.92
N VAL A 7 -17.88 -28.31 -5.22
CA VAL A 7 -18.91 -27.53 -5.90
C VAL A 7 -20.25 -28.25 -5.88
N ILE A 8 -20.27 -29.55 -6.19
CA ILE A 8 -21.51 -30.36 -6.17
C ILE A 8 -22.13 -30.39 -4.76
N LYS A 9 -21.31 -30.57 -3.73
CA LYS A 9 -21.77 -30.50 -2.33
C LYS A 9 -22.37 -29.15 -2.00
N ALA A 10 -21.68 -28.05 -2.34
CA ALA A 10 -22.16 -26.71 -2.08
C ALA A 10 -23.51 -26.43 -2.77
N LEU A 11 -23.66 -26.87 -4.03
CA LEU A 11 -24.92 -26.77 -4.77
C LEU A 11 -26.02 -27.64 -4.18
N GLY A 12 -25.65 -28.78 -3.57
CA GLY A 12 -26.58 -29.65 -2.84
C GLY A 12 -26.94 -29.13 -1.44
N GLY A 13 -26.41 -27.99 -0.99
CA GLY A 13 -26.62 -27.45 0.34
C GLY A 13 -25.87 -28.22 1.46
N GLU A 14 -24.87 -29.03 1.09
CA GLU A 14 -24.03 -29.75 2.04
C GLU A 14 -22.91 -28.87 2.60
N TYR A 15 -22.44 -29.18 3.79
CA TYR A 15 -21.30 -28.50 4.39
C TYR A 15 -19.99 -28.82 3.69
N VAL A 16 -19.25 -27.79 3.27
CA VAL A 16 -17.89 -27.92 2.74
C VAL A 16 -16.92 -27.39 3.81
N PRO A 17 -16.07 -28.24 4.42
CA PRO A 17 -15.16 -27.80 5.45
C PRO A 17 -14.13 -26.81 4.88
N PRO A 18 -13.89 -25.67 5.55
CA PRO A 18 -12.90 -24.70 5.12
C PRO A 18 -11.48 -25.24 5.25
N ALA A 19 -10.58 -24.70 4.42
CA ALA A 19 -9.15 -24.95 4.51
C ALA A 19 -8.39 -23.64 4.40
N THR A 20 -7.14 -23.64 4.83
CA THR A 20 -6.25 -22.47 4.69
C THR A 20 -6.09 -22.13 3.22
N GLY A 21 -6.33 -20.88 2.88
CA GLY A 21 -6.13 -20.36 1.52
C GLY A 21 -4.66 -20.11 1.22
N GLY A 22 -4.36 -19.98 -0.06
CA GLY A 22 -3.05 -19.64 -0.59
C GLY A 22 -3.13 -19.40 -2.09
N ASP A 23 -2.04 -18.92 -2.66
CA ASP A 23 -1.87 -18.75 -4.10
C ASP A 23 -1.05 -19.93 -4.66
N LEU A 24 -1.49 -20.47 -5.81
CA LEU A 24 -0.85 -21.65 -6.41
C LEU A 24 0.61 -21.40 -6.81
N LEU A 25 0.92 -20.20 -7.27
CA LEU A 25 2.30 -19.85 -7.69
C LEU A 25 3.18 -19.50 -6.51
N ARG A 26 2.63 -18.76 -5.54
CA ARG A 26 3.37 -18.31 -4.34
C ARG A 26 3.56 -19.45 -3.35
N ASP A 27 2.51 -20.20 -3.08
CA ASP A 27 2.44 -21.19 -1.99
C ASP A 27 2.52 -22.63 -2.50
N GLY A 28 2.48 -22.82 -3.83
CA GLY A 28 2.62 -24.11 -4.48
C GLY A 28 1.35 -24.99 -4.43
N PRO A 29 1.44 -26.23 -4.95
CA PRO A 29 0.27 -27.10 -5.13
C PRO A 29 -0.38 -27.60 -3.83
N GLY A 30 0.23 -27.34 -2.68
CA GLY A 30 -0.33 -27.69 -1.37
C GLY A 30 -1.61 -26.95 -0.99
N VAL A 31 -1.96 -25.88 -1.71
CA VAL A 31 -3.22 -25.13 -1.52
C VAL A 31 -4.42 -25.81 -2.15
N LEU A 32 -4.19 -26.80 -3.01
CA LEU A 32 -5.28 -27.55 -3.66
C LEU A 32 -5.93 -28.57 -2.69
N PRO A 33 -7.22 -28.86 -2.86
CA PRO A 33 -8.17 -28.27 -3.80
C PRO A 33 -8.63 -26.87 -3.36
N THR A 34 -8.83 -25.99 -4.32
CA THR A 34 -9.37 -24.62 -4.11
C THR A 34 -10.88 -24.63 -3.85
N GLY A 35 -11.50 -23.44 -3.76
CA GLY A 35 -12.96 -23.31 -3.60
C GLY A 35 -13.47 -23.49 -2.16
N ARG A 36 -12.65 -23.95 -1.24
CA ARG A 36 -12.90 -24.02 0.21
C ARG A 36 -11.92 -23.20 1.04
N ASN A 37 -11.09 -22.42 0.37
CA ASN A 37 -10.00 -21.69 0.98
C ASN A 37 -10.51 -20.45 1.74
N ILE A 38 -9.98 -20.25 2.95
CA ILE A 38 -10.22 -19.07 3.76
C ILE A 38 -8.91 -18.34 3.97
N HIS A 39 -8.91 -17.05 3.65
CA HIS A 39 -7.84 -16.14 4.01
C HIS A 39 -8.22 -15.41 5.29
N ALA A 40 -7.40 -15.50 6.32
CA ALA A 40 -7.58 -14.81 7.58
C ALA A 40 -6.28 -14.11 7.99
N LEU A 41 -6.42 -12.86 8.42
CA LEU A 41 -5.31 -12.06 8.92
C LEU A 41 -5.74 -11.33 10.19
N ASP A 42 -4.92 -11.43 11.24
CA ASP A 42 -5.03 -10.54 12.40
C ASP A 42 -4.38 -9.18 12.01
N PRO A 43 -5.17 -8.10 11.86
CA PRO A 43 -4.64 -6.80 11.45
C PRO A 43 -3.63 -6.22 12.46
N TYR A 44 -3.67 -6.68 13.71
CA TYR A 44 -2.71 -6.27 14.74
C TYR A 44 -1.35 -6.98 14.62
N ARG A 45 -1.18 -7.89 13.67
CA ARG A 45 0.10 -8.60 13.41
C ARG A 45 0.68 -8.30 12.04
N MET A 46 0.25 -7.21 11.41
CA MET A 46 0.70 -6.79 10.08
C MET A 46 1.89 -5.82 10.17
N PRO A 47 2.93 -6.02 9.33
CA PRO A 47 3.16 -7.20 8.50
C PRO A 47 3.62 -8.40 9.33
N SER A 48 3.38 -9.62 8.82
CA SER A 48 4.00 -10.82 9.40
C SER A 48 5.53 -10.76 9.20
N PRO A 49 6.34 -11.49 10.00
CA PRO A 49 7.80 -11.49 9.80
C PRO A 49 8.22 -11.85 8.37
N ALA A 50 7.64 -12.90 7.81
CA ALA A 50 7.94 -13.33 6.45
C ALA A 50 7.50 -12.30 5.39
N ALA A 51 6.36 -11.64 5.59
CA ALA A 51 5.89 -10.57 4.72
C ALA A 51 6.81 -9.34 4.80
N ALA A 52 7.26 -8.97 6.00
CA ALA A 52 8.22 -7.88 6.19
C ALA A 52 9.52 -8.16 5.44
N ASP A 53 10.06 -9.39 5.56
CA ASP A 53 11.29 -9.80 4.87
C ASP A 53 11.14 -9.80 3.34
N ARG A 54 9.98 -10.27 2.82
CA ARG A 54 9.71 -10.23 1.38
C ARG A 54 9.57 -8.79 0.90
N GLY A 55 8.76 -7.99 1.58
CA GLY A 55 8.58 -6.57 1.27
C GLY A 55 9.90 -5.80 1.27
N ALA A 56 10.77 -6.05 2.25
CA ALA A 56 12.09 -5.44 2.30
C ALA A 56 12.96 -5.79 1.09
N ARG A 57 12.94 -7.06 0.63
CA ARG A 57 13.66 -7.45 -0.59
C ARG A 57 13.11 -6.76 -1.84
N VAL A 58 11.79 -6.65 -1.96
CA VAL A 58 11.13 -5.94 -3.09
C VAL A 58 11.51 -4.46 -3.07
N ALA A 59 11.41 -3.79 -1.94
CA ALA A 59 11.76 -2.37 -1.81
C ALA A 59 13.22 -2.10 -2.18
N ARG A 60 14.15 -2.95 -1.73
CA ARG A 60 15.58 -2.83 -2.11
C ARG A 60 15.78 -3.03 -3.61
N ALA A 61 15.10 -4.00 -4.22
CA ALA A 61 15.18 -4.22 -5.66
C ALA A 61 14.66 -3.00 -6.46
N ILE A 62 13.58 -2.37 -6.01
CA ILE A 62 13.04 -1.14 -6.60
C ILE A 62 14.06 0.00 -6.53
N ILE A 63 14.66 0.21 -5.35
CA ILE A 63 15.70 1.23 -5.14
C ILE A 63 16.89 0.96 -6.06
N GLU A 64 17.41 -0.26 -6.11
CA GLU A 64 18.57 -0.61 -6.95
C GLU A 64 18.28 -0.47 -8.44
N GLN A 65 17.10 -0.88 -8.90
CA GLN A 65 16.68 -0.69 -10.29
C GLN A 65 16.56 0.80 -10.65
N HIS A 66 16.02 1.61 -9.73
CA HIS A 66 15.93 3.05 -9.93
C HIS A 66 17.33 3.66 -10.04
N ARG A 67 18.21 3.36 -9.10
CA ARG A 67 19.58 3.86 -9.06
C ARG A 67 20.40 3.48 -10.29
N ALA A 68 20.23 2.25 -10.76
CA ALA A 68 20.91 1.77 -11.97
C ALA A 68 20.48 2.55 -13.23
N ALA A 69 19.25 3.04 -13.27
CA ALA A 69 18.69 3.80 -14.40
C ALA A 69 18.86 5.33 -14.27
N ASN A 70 19.30 5.84 -13.11
CA ASN A 70 19.32 7.27 -12.79
C ASN A 70 20.66 7.71 -12.15
N ASP A 71 21.78 7.28 -12.70
CA ASP A 71 23.14 7.70 -12.30
C ASP A 71 23.43 7.54 -10.78
N GLY A 72 22.80 6.55 -10.14
CA GLY A 72 22.97 6.26 -8.71
C GLY A 72 22.04 7.07 -7.79
N ALA A 73 21.16 7.92 -8.33
CA ALA A 73 20.19 8.68 -7.53
C ALA A 73 19.14 7.75 -6.90
N TYR A 74 18.70 8.08 -5.69
CA TYR A 74 17.57 7.43 -5.04
C TYR A 74 16.25 8.01 -5.53
N PRO A 75 15.16 7.24 -5.59
CA PRO A 75 13.85 7.78 -5.93
C PRO A 75 13.39 8.78 -4.85
N ASP A 76 12.91 9.94 -5.26
CA ASP A 76 12.36 10.95 -4.34
C ASP A 76 11.11 10.41 -3.63
N THR A 77 10.15 9.88 -4.39
CA THR A 77 8.91 9.28 -3.88
C THR A 77 8.58 7.99 -4.64
N VAL A 78 8.14 6.99 -3.89
CA VAL A 78 7.59 5.73 -4.42
C VAL A 78 6.11 5.65 -4.06
N SER A 79 5.23 5.53 -5.05
CA SER A 79 3.83 5.24 -4.82
C SER A 79 3.63 3.75 -4.58
N VAL A 80 2.98 3.40 -3.47
CA VAL A 80 2.68 2.00 -3.10
C VAL A 80 1.18 1.82 -2.97
N ASN A 81 0.62 0.96 -3.80
CA ASN A 81 -0.79 0.60 -3.70
C ASN A 81 -0.99 -0.39 -2.55
N LEU A 82 -1.82 -0.02 -1.59
CA LEU A 82 -2.19 -0.85 -0.44
C LEU A 82 -3.59 -1.42 -0.66
N TRP A 83 -3.66 -2.56 -1.31
CA TRP A 83 -4.92 -3.24 -1.57
C TRP A 83 -5.26 -4.22 -0.46
N GLY A 84 -6.54 -4.20 -0.05
CA GLY A 84 -6.98 -4.98 1.12
C GLY A 84 -6.89 -6.48 0.94
N LEU A 85 -7.30 -6.99 -0.23
CA LEU A 85 -7.25 -8.43 -0.50
C LEU A 85 -5.81 -8.94 -0.59
N ASP A 86 -4.92 -8.20 -1.28
CA ASP A 86 -3.50 -8.57 -1.38
C ASP A 86 -2.84 -8.53 0.01
N ALA A 87 -3.14 -7.52 0.81
CA ALA A 87 -2.65 -7.44 2.19
C ALA A 87 -3.09 -8.63 3.06
N ILE A 88 -4.32 -9.14 2.87
CA ILE A 88 -4.81 -10.33 3.57
C ILE A 88 -4.03 -11.57 3.11
N LYS A 89 -3.92 -11.79 1.80
CA LYS A 89 -3.30 -12.97 1.20
C LYS A 89 -1.80 -13.04 1.48
N THR A 90 -1.10 -11.92 1.35
CA THR A 90 0.36 -11.84 1.56
C THR A 90 0.75 -11.62 3.02
N LYS A 91 -0.23 -11.37 3.90
CA LYS A 91 -0.03 -11.01 5.31
C LYS A 91 0.71 -9.68 5.50
N GLY A 92 0.46 -8.73 4.60
CA GLY A 92 0.94 -7.36 4.66
C GLY A 92 2.30 -7.11 4.01
N GLU A 93 2.61 -7.78 2.91
CA GLU A 93 3.88 -7.58 2.18
C GLU A 93 4.03 -6.14 1.68
N SER A 94 2.96 -5.53 1.15
CA SER A 94 2.95 -4.12 0.72
C SER A 94 3.29 -3.15 1.88
N VAL A 95 2.82 -3.44 3.10
CA VAL A 95 3.22 -2.68 4.30
C VAL A 95 4.72 -2.89 4.59
N GLY A 96 5.24 -4.10 4.40
CA GLY A 96 6.67 -4.38 4.51
C GLY A 96 7.50 -3.56 3.50
N ILE A 97 7.01 -3.37 2.27
CA ILE A 97 7.63 -2.50 1.27
C ILE A 97 7.70 -1.06 1.78
N VAL A 98 6.58 -0.51 2.27
CA VAL A 98 6.52 0.85 2.83
C VAL A 98 7.52 1.03 3.97
N LEU A 99 7.56 0.09 4.92
CA LEU A 99 8.48 0.16 6.06
C LEU A 99 9.94 0.19 5.62
N GLU A 100 10.32 -0.63 4.66
CA GLU A 100 11.70 -0.64 4.16
C GLU A 100 12.05 0.64 3.41
N LEU A 101 11.17 1.18 2.54
CA LEU A 101 11.40 2.44 1.83
C LEU A 101 11.65 3.59 2.82
N VAL A 102 10.80 3.72 3.82
CA VAL A 102 10.89 4.75 4.88
C VAL A 102 12.09 4.49 5.82
N GLY A 103 12.58 3.27 5.90
CA GLY A 103 13.58 2.86 6.89
C GLY A 103 12.98 2.70 8.27
N ALA A 104 12.02 1.81 8.41
CA ALA A 104 11.33 1.53 9.66
C ALA A 104 11.18 0.02 9.90
N ARG A 105 10.92 -0.34 11.15
CA ARG A 105 10.68 -1.72 11.58
C ARG A 105 9.46 -1.84 12.49
N SER A 106 8.84 -3.02 12.49
CA SER A 106 7.72 -3.32 13.39
C SER A 106 8.22 -3.57 14.80
N VAL A 107 7.64 -2.89 15.79
CA VAL A 107 7.81 -3.17 17.21
C VAL A 107 6.63 -4.01 17.68
N LYS A 108 6.93 -5.14 18.32
CA LYS A 108 5.93 -6.12 18.79
C LYS A 108 5.95 -6.23 20.30
N GLU A 109 4.79 -6.38 20.88
CA GLU A 109 4.64 -6.79 22.27
C GLU A 109 4.76 -8.33 22.44
N GLY A 110 4.78 -8.82 23.69
CA GLY A 110 4.94 -10.25 24.00
C GLY A 110 3.88 -11.18 23.40
N THR A 111 2.71 -10.65 23.01
CA THR A 111 1.64 -11.39 22.32
C THR A 111 1.89 -11.52 20.81
N GLY A 112 2.91 -10.85 20.28
CA GLY A 112 3.25 -10.79 18.85
C GLY A 112 2.45 -9.73 18.10
N ARG A 113 1.64 -8.91 18.78
CA ARG A 113 0.95 -7.77 18.15
C ARG A 113 1.93 -6.66 17.85
N VAL A 114 1.79 -6.04 16.68
CA VAL A 114 2.52 -4.84 16.29
C VAL A 114 1.87 -3.64 16.99
N VAL A 115 2.65 -2.94 17.80
CA VAL A 115 2.18 -1.79 18.58
C VAL A 115 2.70 -0.47 18.03
N ARG A 116 3.75 -0.51 17.20
CA ARG A 116 4.36 0.65 16.59
C ARG A 116 5.20 0.26 15.37
N TYR A 117 5.33 1.18 14.43
CA TYR A 117 6.42 1.16 13.43
C TYR A 117 7.46 2.19 13.86
N GLU A 118 8.69 1.78 14.05
CA GLU A 118 9.76 2.60 14.58
C GLU A 118 10.79 2.91 13.51
N LEU A 119 11.23 4.17 13.44
CA LEU A 119 12.30 4.57 12.53
C LEU A 119 13.61 3.90 12.92
N ILE A 120 14.28 3.33 11.94
CA ILE A 120 15.65 2.81 12.09
C ILE A 120 16.60 4.01 12.06
N PRO A 121 17.56 4.14 12.98
CA PRO A 121 18.57 5.22 12.92
C PRO A 121 19.28 5.26 11.57
N LEU A 122 19.57 6.45 11.05
CA LEU A 122 20.21 6.61 9.73
C LEU A 122 21.55 5.86 9.64
N GLU A 123 22.29 5.76 10.74
CA GLU A 123 23.55 5.06 10.82
C GLU A 123 23.40 3.54 10.56
N GLU A 124 22.24 2.98 10.92
CA GLU A 124 21.90 1.57 10.69
C GLU A 124 21.36 1.30 9.28
N MET A 125 21.05 2.35 8.50
CA MET A 125 20.49 2.23 7.14
C MET A 125 21.55 2.06 6.05
N GLY A 126 22.82 1.94 6.39
CA GLY A 126 23.90 1.74 5.42
C GLY A 126 24.14 2.94 4.49
N GLY A 127 23.84 4.14 4.94
CA GLY A 127 24.06 5.40 4.22
C GLY A 127 23.00 5.73 3.16
N ARG A 128 21.89 4.96 3.07
CA ARG A 128 20.78 5.31 2.20
C ARG A 128 19.82 6.30 2.87
N PRO A 129 19.15 7.17 2.08
CA PRO A 129 18.12 8.03 2.63
C PRO A 129 16.82 7.27 2.97
N ARG A 130 15.95 7.91 3.74
CA ARG A 130 14.54 7.56 3.79
C ARG A 130 13.88 8.03 2.50
N VAL A 131 13.34 7.08 1.76
CA VAL A 131 12.56 7.38 0.54
C VAL A 131 11.16 7.77 0.95
N ASP A 132 10.62 8.84 0.34
CA ASP A 132 9.24 9.24 0.59
C ASP A 132 8.26 8.27 -0.09
N VAL A 133 7.04 8.19 0.42
CA VAL A 133 6.03 7.27 -0.10
C VAL A 133 4.69 7.98 -0.30
N LEU A 134 3.97 7.56 -1.32
CA LEU A 134 2.56 7.84 -1.52
C LEU A 134 1.79 6.53 -1.41
N CYS A 135 1.12 6.29 -0.29
CA CYS A 135 0.32 5.10 -0.08
C CYS A 135 -1.10 5.32 -0.59
N ASN A 136 -1.43 4.72 -1.73
CA ASN A 136 -2.78 4.71 -2.27
C ASN A 136 -3.52 3.48 -1.75
N MET A 137 -4.52 3.69 -0.91
CA MET A 137 -5.26 2.62 -0.24
C MET A 137 -6.57 2.32 -0.96
N SER A 138 -6.87 1.04 -1.18
CA SER A 138 -8.23 0.63 -1.51
C SER A 138 -9.18 0.89 -0.35
N GLY A 139 -10.48 1.05 -0.62
CA GLY A 139 -11.49 1.19 0.43
C GLY A 139 -11.49 0.00 1.40
N ILE A 140 -11.23 -1.22 0.89
CA ILE A 140 -11.12 -2.42 1.73
C ILE A 140 -9.94 -2.30 2.70
N PHE A 141 -8.75 -1.87 2.22
CA PHE A 141 -7.58 -1.67 3.11
C PHE A 141 -7.87 -0.61 4.16
N ARG A 142 -8.36 0.56 3.73
CA ARG A 142 -8.72 1.70 4.59
C ARG A 142 -9.65 1.29 5.74
N ASP A 143 -10.68 0.50 5.44
CA ASP A 143 -11.73 0.18 6.41
C ASP A 143 -11.39 -1.05 7.26
N SER A 144 -10.72 -2.05 6.70
CA SER A 144 -10.36 -3.29 7.41
C SER A 144 -9.11 -3.15 8.30
N PHE A 145 -8.20 -2.22 7.96
CA PHE A 145 -6.89 -2.09 8.63
C PHE A 145 -6.68 -0.72 9.26
N ALA A 146 -7.72 -0.13 9.84
CA ALA A 146 -7.67 1.19 10.46
C ALA A 146 -6.55 1.34 11.51
N ASN A 147 -6.20 0.25 12.22
CA ASN A 147 -5.06 0.22 13.14
C ASN A 147 -3.72 0.36 12.42
N VAL A 148 -3.55 -0.27 11.25
CA VAL A 148 -2.33 -0.17 10.42
C VAL A 148 -2.22 1.23 9.84
N VAL A 149 -3.33 1.79 9.35
CA VAL A 149 -3.41 3.19 8.88
C VAL A 149 -2.95 4.14 9.98
N ALA A 150 -3.43 3.99 11.22
CA ALA A 150 -3.02 4.84 12.34
C ALA A 150 -1.54 4.67 12.71
N LEU A 151 -0.99 3.47 12.60
CA LEU A 151 0.44 3.22 12.86
C LEU A 151 1.34 3.79 11.76
N LEU A 152 0.92 3.72 10.50
CA LEU A 152 1.65 4.32 9.38
C LEU A 152 1.61 5.86 9.44
N ASP A 153 0.45 6.44 9.75
CA ASP A 153 0.32 7.89 9.94
C ASP A 153 1.26 8.43 11.04
N ASP A 154 1.29 7.75 12.18
CA ASP A 154 2.24 8.05 13.25
C ASP A 154 3.71 7.94 12.83
N LEU A 155 4.02 6.94 12.02
CA LEU A 155 5.37 6.77 11.46
C LEU A 155 5.74 7.94 10.56
N PHE A 156 4.87 8.33 9.63
CA PHE A 156 5.14 9.41 8.68
C PHE A 156 5.23 10.76 9.38
N ALA A 157 4.40 11.03 10.39
CA ALA A 157 4.49 12.23 11.20
C ALA A 157 5.87 12.33 11.90
N ARG A 158 6.33 11.23 12.52
CA ARG A 158 7.65 11.19 13.16
C ARG A 158 8.81 11.29 12.16
N ALA A 159 8.66 10.73 10.96
CA ALA A 159 9.67 10.87 9.91
C ALA A 159 9.75 12.32 9.40
N ALA A 160 8.61 12.98 9.24
CA ALA A 160 8.54 14.39 8.83
C ALA A 160 9.11 15.37 9.88
N ASP A 161 9.04 15.00 11.16
CA ASP A 161 9.51 15.83 12.28
C ASP A 161 10.88 15.39 12.83
N ALA A 162 11.51 14.38 12.22
CA ALA A 162 12.80 13.87 12.68
C ALA A 162 13.91 14.93 12.56
N ASP A 163 14.81 14.95 13.53
CA ASP A 163 16.02 15.79 13.49
C ASP A 163 17.08 15.13 12.58
N GLU A 164 16.80 15.12 11.29
CA GLU A 164 17.60 14.48 10.24
C GLU A 164 17.82 15.46 9.08
N PRO A 165 18.97 15.36 8.36
CA PRO A 165 19.19 16.16 7.14
C PRO A 165 18.15 15.83 6.06
N ALA A 166 17.66 16.86 5.37
CA ALA A 166 16.67 16.71 4.31
C ALA A 166 17.17 15.82 3.14
N GLU A 167 18.48 15.81 2.91
CA GLU A 167 19.15 14.98 1.89
C GLU A 167 19.13 13.47 2.23
N LEU A 168 18.90 13.15 3.50
CA LEU A 168 18.82 11.78 4.01
C LEU A 168 17.40 11.40 4.47
N ASN A 169 16.45 12.32 4.37
CA ASN A 169 15.05 12.08 4.72
C ASN A 169 14.11 12.84 3.77
N PHE A 170 13.69 12.17 2.70
CA PHE A 170 12.84 12.80 1.67
C PHE A 170 11.42 13.07 2.17
N ILE A 171 10.94 12.34 3.20
CA ILE A 171 9.65 12.64 3.84
C ILE A 171 9.70 14.00 4.53
N LYS A 172 10.77 14.24 5.29
CA LYS A 172 11.02 15.55 5.93
C LYS A 172 11.22 16.64 4.89
N LYS A 173 12.04 16.40 3.86
CA LYS A 173 12.27 17.34 2.75
C LYS A 173 10.95 17.86 2.19
N HIS A 174 10.07 16.95 1.76
CA HIS A 174 8.78 17.34 1.17
C HIS A 174 7.82 17.96 2.19
N ALA A 175 7.84 17.51 3.45
CA ALA A 175 7.04 18.12 4.50
C ALA A 175 7.48 19.56 4.79
N ASP A 176 8.78 19.83 4.85
CA ASP A 176 9.33 21.17 5.08
C ASP A 176 9.07 22.11 3.90
N GLU A 177 9.15 21.62 2.66
CA GLU A 177 8.75 22.37 1.47
C GLU A 177 7.27 22.78 1.52
N MET A 178 6.37 21.89 1.94
CA MET A 178 4.95 22.21 2.09
C MET A 178 4.69 23.16 3.24
N ARG A 179 5.41 23.06 4.37
CA ARG A 179 5.30 23.99 5.51
C ARG A 179 5.73 25.41 5.16
N GLY A 180 6.64 25.56 4.22
CA GLY A 180 7.14 26.83 3.72
C GLY A 180 6.28 27.51 2.65
N ASP A 181 5.17 26.89 2.24
CA ASP A 181 4.31 27.34 1.13
C ASP A 181 2.87 27.55 1.62
N ASP A 182 2.36 28.78 1.50
CA ASP A 182 1.01 29.17 1.91
C ASP A 182 -0.13 28.45 1.14
N ALA A 183 0.21 27.70 0.09
CA ALA A 183 -0.75 26.88 -0.65
C ALA A 183 -1.25 25.66 0.15
N TYR A 184 -0.56 25.29 1.23
CA TYR A 184 -0.88 24.12 2.04
C TYR A 184 -1.45 24.51 3.40
N ASP A 185 -2.64 24.02 3.71
CA ASP A 185 -3.30 24.20 5.02
C ASP A 185 -3.15 22.94 5.90
N GLY A 186 -1.90 22.60 6.24
CA GLY A 186 -1.58 21.44 7.07
C GLY A 186 -1.50 20.12 6.29
N GLY A 187 -1.44 19.01 7.03
CA GLY A 187 -1.31 17.65 6.44
C GLY A 187 0.04 17.38 5.79
N TYR A 188 1.08 18.09 6.16
CA TYR A 188 2.42 18.01 5.57
C TYR A 188 3.05 16.60 5.67
N SER A 189 2.64 15.81 6.66
CA SER A 189 3.06 14.41 6.84
C SER A 189 2.07 13.38 6.24
N SER A 190 0.95 13.82 5.65
CA SER A 190 -0.04 12.90 5.09
C SER A 190 0.54 12.14 3.89
N ARG A 191 0.53 10.82 4.00
CA ARG A 191 1.04 9.90 2.96
C ARG A 191 0.06 8.78 2.61
N LEU A 192 -1.09 8.74 3.31
CA LEU A 192 -2.12 7.71 3.18
C LEU A 192 -3.35 8.34 2.53
N PHE A 193 -3.61 7.95 1.30
CA PHE A 193 -4.69 8.51 0.49
C PHE A 193 -5.64 7.42 0.01
N SER A 194 -6.92 7.74 -0.11
CA SER A 194 -7.98 6.85 -0.59
C SER A 194 -9.20 7.65 -1.04
N ASN A 195 -10.25 6.94 -1.44
CA ASN A 195 -11.57 7.50 -1.71
C ASN A 195 -12.20 8.11 -0.45
N PRO A 196 -13.25 8.94 -0.59
CA PRO A 196 -14.03 9.41 0.56
C PRO A 196 -14.53 8.26 1.44
N PRO A 197 -14.78 8.49 2.73
CA PRO A 197 -15.37 7.48 3.60
C PRO A 197 -16.67 6.90 3.02
N GLY A 198 -16.74 5.58 2.95
CA GLY A 198 -17.90 4.86 2.39
C GLY A 198 -17.87 4.64 0.87
N ASP A 199 -16.94 5.30 0.15
CA ASP A 199 -16.75 5.09 -1.28
C ASP A 199 -15.67 4.07 -1.57
N TYR A 200 -15.77 3.44 -2.74
CA TYR A 200 -14.83 2.42 -3.24
C TYR A 200 -14.56 2.64 -4.73
N GLY A 201 -13.37 2.24 -5.18
CA GLY A 201 -12.95 2.33 -6.57
C GLY A 201 -12.61 3.74 -7.05
N SER A 202 -11.74 3.81 -8.04
CA SER A 202 -11.26 5.09 -8.62
C SER A 202 -12.22 5.70 -9.63
N MET A 203 -13.21 4.96 -10.11
CA MET A 203 -14.12 5.30 -11.24
C MET A 203 -13.41 5.35 -12.61
N VAL A 204 -12.11 5.10 -12.67
CA VAL A 204 -11.33 5.15 -13.92
C VAL A 204 -11.71 3.98 -14.83
N ASN A 205 -11.79 2.77 -14.27
CA ASN A 205 -12.18 1.56 -15.00
C ASN A 205 -13.60 1.67 -15.60
N GLU A 206 -14.53 2.33 -14.92
CA GLU A 206 -15.87 2.59 -15.45
C GLU A 206 -15.81 3.53 -16.66
N ARG A 207 -15.09 4.64 -16.56
CA ARG A 207 -14.90 5.57 -17.70
C ARG A 207 -14.19 4.91 -18.88
N VAL A 208 -13.20 4.07 -18.63
CA VAL A 208 -12.54 3.28 -19.67
C VAL A 208 -13.52 2.29 -20.31
N GLY A 209 -14.33 1.60 -19.50
CA GLY A 209 -15.32 0.63 -19.97
C GLY A 209 -16.43 1.25 -20.80
N THR A 210 -16.87 2.46 -20.47
CA THR A 210 -17.90 3.22 -21.22
C THR A 210 -17.33 4.05 -22.36
N SER A 211 -15.99 4.15 -22.47
CA SER A 211 -15.29 5.04 -23.41
C SER A 211 -15.65 6.52 -23.24
N GLU A 212 -16.03 6.94 -22.04
CA GLU A 212 -16.39 8.33 -21.72
C GLU A 212 -15.16 9.15 -21.33
N TRP A 213 -14.18 9.18 -22.20
CA TRP A 213 -12.96 9.98 -22.04
C TRP A 213 -12.36 10.34 -23.40
N GLU A 214 -11.79 11.53 -23.51
CA GLU A 214 -11.16 12.02 -24.74
C GLU A 214 -9.62 11.91 -24.68
N ASP A 215 -9.04 12.18 -23.51
CA ASP A 215 -7.60 12.07 -23.32
C ASP A 215 -7.23 11.44 -21.95
N SER A 216 -5.98 11.00 -21.84
CA SER A 216 -5.47 10.35 -20.62
C SER A 216 -5.44 11.25 -19.37
N ARG A 217 -5.49 12.59 -19.55
CA ARG A 217 -5.53 13.53 -18.42
C ARG A 217 -6.86 13.44 -17.68
N GLU A 218 -7.96 13.27 -18.41
CA GLU A 218 -9.28 13.12 -17.78
C GLU A 218 -9.35 11.89 -16.88
N LEU A 219 -8.67 10.80 -17.27
CA LEU A 219 -8.56 9.60 -16.42
C LEU A 219 -7.72 9.89 -15.17
N GLY A 220 -6.58 10.58 -15.35
CA GLY A 220 -5.74 11.01 -14.23
C GLY A 220 -6.45 11.98 -13.28
N ASP A 221 -7.18 12.95 -13.81
CA ASP A 221 -7.96 13.91 -13.01
C ASP A 221 -9.08 13.21 -12.25
N THR A 222 -9.75 12.24 -12.88
CA THR A 222 -10.77 11.41 -12.23
C THR A 222 -10.17 10.63 -11.06
N TRP A 223 -9.04 9.97 -11.28
CA TRP A 223 -8.33 9.24 -10.23
C TRP A 223 -7.91 10.17 -9.09
N ALA A 224 -7.28 11.31 -9.42
CA ALA A 224 -6.78 12.25 -8.42
C ALA A 224 -7.92 12.85 -7.58
N ALA A 225 -9.03 13.25 -8.20
CA ALA A 225 -10.20 13.77 -7.49
C ALA A 225 -10.81 12.73 -6.53
N ARG A 226 -10.86 11.47 -6.94
CA ARG A 226 -11.41 10.38 -6.13
C ARG A 226 -10.50 9.96 -4.99
N ASN A 227 -9.19 10.06 -5.16
CA ASN A 227 -8.20 9.60 -4.18
C ASN A 227 -7.55 10.75 -3.37
N ALA A 228 -8.12 11.95 -3.40
CA ALA A 228 -7.56 13.13 -2.71
C ALA A 228 -7.87 13.19 -1.21
N PHE A 229 -8.35 12.13 -0.60
CA PHE A 229 -8.74 12.10 0.82
C PHE A 229 -7.67 11.41 1.66
N SER A 230 -7.07 12.16 2.59
CA SER A 230 -6.06 11.64 3.50
C SER A 230 -6.69 10.92 4.69
N TYR A 231 -5.94 9.95 5.23
CA TYR A 231 -6.34 9.15 6.38
C TYR A 231 -5.22 9.07 7.40
N GLY A 232 -5.60 9.11 8.68
CA GLY A 232 -4.68 9.05 9.78
C GLY A 232 -5.39 8.89 11.12
N LYS A 233 -4.75 9.34 12.19
CA LYS A 233 -5.30 9.31 13.56
C LYS A 233 -6.36 10.39 13.76
N GLY A 234 -7.38 10.08 14.56
CA GLY A 234 -8.37 11.06 15.01
C GLY A 234 -9.17 11.71 13.86
N ASP A 235 -9.18 13.03 13.84
CA ASP A 235 -9.95 13.82 12.86
C ASP A 235 -9.34 13.88 11.45
N GLU A 236 -8.20 13.26 11.23
CA GLU A 236 -7.54 13.18 9.91
C GLU A 236 -8.13 12.09 9.00
N ARG A 237 -9.27 11.54 9.35
CA ARG A 237 -9.93 10.49 8.58
C ARG A 237 -10.82 11.07 7.47
N GLY A 238 -10.41 10.89 6.22
CA GLY A 238 -11.17 11.32 5.04
C GLY A 238 -11.15 12.83 4.82
N LYS A 239 -10.07 13.50 5.21
CA LYS A 239 -9.89 14.93 4.98
C LYS A 239 -9.38 15.17 3.57
N ALA A 240 -10.09 15.99 2.80
CA ALA A 240 -9.65 16.36 1.45
C ALA A 240 -8.34 17.14 1.49
N ARG A 241 -7.32 16.65 0.73
CA ARG A 241 -5.99 17.27 0.62
C ARG A 241 -5.44 17.09 -0.80
N PRO A 242 -6.13 17.63 -1.82
CA PRO A 242 -5.72 17.46 -3.21
C PRO A 242 -4.35 18.08 -3.50
N GLU A 243 -3.99 19.19 -2.83
CA GLU A 243 -2.70 19.87 -2.97
C GLU A 243 -1.54 18.99 -2.48
N VAL A 244 -1.71 18.30 -1.36
CA VAL A 244 -0.68 17.36 -0.83
C VAL A 244 -0.54 16.15 -1.74
N LEU A 245 -1.67 15.57 -2.19
CA LEU A 245 -1.64 14.48 -3.15
C LEU A 245 -0.91 14.88 -4.45
N GLN A 246 -1.21 16.05 -4.99
CA GLN A 246 -0.55 16.55 -6.20
C GLN A 246 0.95 16.77 -6.02
N LYS A 247 1.38 17.26 -4.85
CA LYS A 247 2.81 17.40 -4.53
C LYS A 247 3.51 16.04 -4.58
N LEU A 248 2.94 15.03 -3.92
CA LEU A 248 3.51 13.68 -3.89
C LEU A 248 3.50 13.02 -5.27
N LEU A 249 2.44 13.20 -6.06
CA LEU A 249 2.39 12.71 -7.43
C LEU A 249 3.50 13.31 -8.31
N LYS A 250 3.81 14.61 -8.16
CA LYS A 250 4.86 15.28 -8.92
C LYS A 250 6.26 14.77 -8.59
N THR A 251 6.49 14.25 -7.39
CA THR A 251 7.77 13.69 -6.96
C THR A 251 7.82 12.17 -7.09
N THR A 252 6.70 11.53 -7.48
CA THR A 252 6.64 10.07 -7.64
C THR A 252 7.40 9.62 -8.88
N GLU A 253 8.41 8.79 -8.69
CA GLU A 253 9.27 8.27 -9.75
C GLU A 253 9.10 6.76 -9.97
N ARG A 254 8.45 6.06 -9.05
CA ARG A 254 8.12 4.63 -9.15
C ARG A 254 6.73 4.36 -8.58
N VAL A 255 6.04 3.42 -9.19
CA VAL A 255 4.75 2.91 -8.69
C VAL A 255 4.89 1.42 -8.44
N VAL A 256 4.40 0.98 -7.30
CA VAL A 256 4.44 -0.42 -6.88
C VAL A 256 3.02 -0.93 -6.70
N GLN A 257 2.69 -1.94 -7.49
CA GLN A 257 1.47 -2.70 -7.37
C GLN A 257 1.82 -4.15 -7.04
N GLU A 258 1.33 -4.63 -5.92
CA GLU A 258 1.39 -6.05 -5.60
C GLU A 258 0.36 -6.79 -6.44
N VAL A 259 0.80 -7.81 -7.17
CA VAL A 259 -0.06 -8.71 -7.94
C VAL A 259 0.18 -10.11 -7.40
N ASP A 260 -0.79 -10.64 -6.68
CA ASP A 260 -0.64 -11.93 -6.00
C ASP A 260 -1.20 -13.11 -6.78
N SER A 261 -1.84 -12.86 -7.92
CA SER A 261 -2.44 -13.88 -8.77
C SER A 261 -2.08 -13.67 -10.22
N VAL A 262 -1.90 -14.76 -10.97
CA VAL A 262 -1.79 -14.78 -12.44
C VAL A 262 -3.10 -15.20 -13.13
N GLU A 263 -4.18 -15.27 -12.38
CA GLU A 263 -5.50 -15.63 -12.89
C GLU A 263 -6.09 -14.55 -13.79
N TYR A 264 -5.59 -13.31 -13.69
CA TYR A 264 -5.99 -12.21 -14.54
C TYR A 264 -5.27 -12.29 -15.90
N GLY A 265 -6.05 -12.46 -16.95
CA GLY A 265 -5.56 -12.40 -18.32
C GLY A 265 -5.46 -10.96 -18.84
N LEU A 266 -4.97 -10.83 -20.08
CA LEU A 266 -4.90 -9.52 -20.75
C LEU A 266 -6.28 -8.84 -20.93
N THR A 267 -7.35 -9.60 -20.85
CA THR A 267 -8.73 -9.12 -20.95
C THR A 267 -9.26 -8.55 -19.63
N ASP A 268 -8.58 -8.80 -18.51
CA ASP A 268 -9.02 -8.38 -17.18
C ASP A 268 -8.24 -7.16 -16.68
N ILE A 269 -7.62 -6.42 -17.59
CA ILE A 269 -6.80 -5.22 -17.32
C ILE A 269 -7.56 -4.19 -16.47
N GLN A 270 -8.88 -4.10 -16.62
CA GLN A 270 -9.73 -3.21 -15.81
C GLN A 270 -9.62 -3.49 -14.30
N GLU A 271 -9.33 -4.71 -13.89
CA GLU A 271 -9.18 -5.09 -12.49
C GLU A 271 -7.91 -4.49 -11.85
N TYR A 272 -6.92 -4.13 -12.66
CA TYR A 272 -5.66 -3.51 -12.18
C TYR A 272 -5.73 -1.99 -12.03
N HIS A 273 -6.83 -1.37 -12.43
CA HIS A 273 -7.03 0.08 -12.40
C HIS A 273 -8.04 0.54 -11.35
N ALA A 274 -8.56 -0.38 -10.57
CA ALA A 274 -9.59 -0.10 -9.56
C ALA A 274 -9.06 0.61 -8.31
#